data_b5cdb3b4bb1f12b085f290c3638e8e45
#
_entry.id   b5cdb3b4bb1f12b085f290c3638e8e45
#
_cell.length_a   1.000
_cell.length_b   1.000
_cell.length_c   1.000
_cell.angle_alpha   90.00
_cell.angle_beta   90.00
_cell.angle_gamma   90.00
#
_symmetry.space_group_name_H-M   'P 1'
#
loop_
_entity.id
_entity.type
_entity.pdbx_description
1 polymer ?
#
loop_
_entity_poly.entity_id
_entity_poly.type
_entity_poly.pdbx_seq_one_letter_code
_entity_poly.pdbx_strand_id
1 'polypeptide(L)'
;YEKEIYHGMEHGEVKNNFPVDYTSVGFFYAAQPLQGREEPTAELRTVYQPTEHIYFPQLMQLSLGGGVQVTNERGIRMTTQHGGVVRIMLNDVPEGKYKVLINYFEKPNGADFQVWQRQKQLSGWISTKKDKEVSKDRVHVGDINLTEQTNSVTFHVRNNNGGDQFELGLIILERMKE
;
A
#
# COMPACT_ATOMS: atom_id res chain seq x y z
N TYR A 1 44.52 -0.99 5.33
CA TYR A 1 43.86 -0.98 6.65
C TYR A 1 44.65 -1.90 7.60
N GLU A 2 44.95 -1.39 8.77
CA GLU A 2 45.82 -2.11 9.70
C GLU A 2 45.03 -3.04 10.66
N LYS A 3 43.74 -2.81 10.87
CA LYS A 3 42.96 -3.59 11.85
C LYS A 3 41.62 -4.09 11.30
N GLU A 4 40.70 -3.20 10.93
CA GLU A 4 39.40 -3.64 10.46
C GLU A 4 38.75 -2.62 9.50
N ILE A 5 37.80 -3.09 8.68
CA ILE A 5 36.89 -2.28 7.89
C ILE A 5 35.48 -2.60 8.38
N TYR A 6 34.69 -1.56 8.65
CA TYR A 6 33.27 -1.64 8.87
C TYR A 6 32.51 -1.04 7.70
N HIS A 7 31.61 -1.79 7.11
CA HIS A 7 30.70 -1.33 6.09
C HIS A 7 29.27 -1.44 6.61
N GLY A 8 28.58 -0.32 6.65
CA GLY A 8 27.16 -0.24 7.03
C GLY A 8 26.34 0.40 5.93
N MET A 9 25.12 -0.08 5.75
CA MET A 9 24.14 0.56 4.87
C MET A 9 23.01 1.13 5.70
N GLU A 10 22.68 2.40 5.42
CA GLU A 10 21.50 3.04 5.96
C GLU A 10 20.32 2.78 5.02
N HIS A 11 19.18 2.41 5.58
CA HIS A 11 17.98 2.12 4.80
C HIS A 11 16.73 2.72 5.48
N GLY A 12 15.94 3.43 4.69
CA GLY A 12 14.73 4.08 5.16
C GLY A 12 14.95 5.50 5.67
N GLU A 13 13.88 6.27 5.74
CA GLU A 13 13.95 7.71 6.04
C GLU A 13 14.08 8.02 7.52
N VAL A 14 13.36 7.30 8.39
CA VAL A 14 13.32 7.59 9.82
C VAL A 14 13.77 6.38 10.61
N LYS A 15 14.92 6.49 11.29
CA LYS A 15 15.47 5.46 12.18
C LYS A 15 15.68 4.10 11.52
N ASN A 16 15.91 4.03 10.22
CA ASN A 16 16.09 2.79 9.47
C ASN A 16 14.96 1.75 9.70
N ASN A 17 13.73 2.19 9.80
CA ASN A 17 12.61 1.33 10.16
C ASN A 17 11.90 0.67 8.96
N PHE A 18 12.31 0.96 7.73
CA PHE A 18 11.74 0.31 6.56
C PHE A 18 12.33 -1.08 6.38
N PRO A 19 11.49 -2.12 6.27
CA PRO A 19 11.97 -3.46 5.93
C PRO A 19 12.46 -3.45 4.48
N VAL A 20 13.72 -3.74 4.30
CA VAL A 20 14.36 -3.83 2.99
C VAL A 20 15.30 -5.03 2.98
N ASP A 21 15.46 -5.64 1.83
CA ASP A 21 16.42 -6.69 1.59
C ASP A 21 17.58 -6.12 0.78
N TYR A 22 18.76 -6.06 1.39
CA TYR A 22 19.97 -5.58 0.74
C TYR A 22 20.97 -6.70 0.61
N THR A 23 21.51 -6.85 -0.60
CA THR A 23 22.71 -7.63 -0.83
C THR A 23 23.85 -6.70 -1.20
N SER A 24 24.96 -6.73 -0.48
CA SER A 24 26.16 -5.99 -0.83
C SER A 24 27.37 -6.92 -0.93
N VAL A 25 28.25 -6.62 -1.86
CA VAL A 25 29.53 -7.32 -2.02
C VAL A 25 30.65 -6.31 -1.88
N GLY A 26 31.51 -6.50 -0.88
CA GLY A 26 32.71 -5.71 -0.72
C GLY A 26 33.90 -6.39 -1.39
N PHE A 27 34.60 -5.68 -2.29
CA PHE A 27 35.86 -6.12 -2.87
C PHE A 27 37.00 -5.36 -2.21
N PHE A 28 38.02 -6.10 -1.76
CA PHE A 28 39.20 -5.50 -1.18
C PHE A 28 40.46 -6.34 -1.48
N TYR A 29 41.58 -5.70 -1.41
CA TYR A 29 42.89 -6.34 -1.56
C TYR A 29 43.57 -6.39 -0.21
N ALA A 30 44.01 -7.56 0.20
CA ALA A 30 44.75 -7.78 1.43
C ALA A 30 46.08 -8.49 1.16
N ALA A 31 47.11 -8.16 1.92
CA ALA A 31 48.42 -8.79 1.81
C ALA A 31 48.40 -10.26 2.29
N GLN A 32 47.42 -10.62 3.10
CA GLN A 32 47.21 -11.99 3.61
C GLN A 32 45.74 -12.35 3.59
N PRO A 33 45.38 -13.65 3.54
CA PRO A 33 43.99 -14.09 3.64
C PRO A 33 43.30 -13.53 4.89
N LEU A 34 42.14 -12.95 4.73
CA LEU A 34 41.33 -12.43 5.83
C LEU A 34 40.50 -13.57 6.42
N GLN A 35 40.40 -13.58 7.75
CA GLN A 35 39.39 -14.38 8.41
C GLN A 35 38.07 -13.59 8.46
N GLY A 36 37.04 -14.16 7.87
CA GLY A 36 35.67 -13.61 8.00
C GLY A 36 35.16 -13.77 9.44
N ARG A 37 34.17 -12.99 9.79
CA ARG A 37 33.36 -13.25 10.98
C ARG A 37 32.53 -14.52 10.78
N GLU A 38 32.16 -15.18 11.87
CA GLU A 38 31.17 -16.25 11.81
C GLU A 38 29.89 -15.73 11.15
N GLU A 39 29.26 -16.61 10.39
CA GLU A 39 27.96 -16.26 9.80
C GLU A 39 26.95 -15.87 10.89
N PRO A 40 26.15 -14.81 10.68
CA PRO A 40 25.08 -14.46 11.60
C PRO A 40 24.14 -15.65 11.79
N THR A 41 23.59 -15.82 12.97
CA THR A 41 22.58 -16.85 13.24
C THR A 41 21.38 -16.68 12.31
N ALA A 42 20.62 -17.75 12.09
CA ALA A 42 19.41 -17.70 11.24
C ALA A 42 18.43 -16.62 11.71
N GLU A 43 18.32 -16.38 13.02
CA GLU A 43 17.47 -15.34 13.61
C GLU A 43 17.91 -13.94 13.19
N LEU A 44 19.22 -13.65 13.15
CA LEU A 44 19.77 -12.38 12.70
C LEU A 44 19.69 -12.18 11.17
N ARG A 45 19.44 -13.26 10.43
CA ARG A 45 19.25 -13.23 8.96
C ARG A 45 17.78 -13.20 8.56
N THR A 46 16.85 -13.24 9.52
CA THR A 46 15.44 -13.20 9.23
C THR A 46 15.03 -11.79 8.80
N VAL A 47 14.49 -11.68 7.60
CA VAL A 47 13.94 -10.42 7.10
C VAL A 47 12.70 -10.08 7.94
N TYR A 48 12.69 -8.88 8.52
CA TYR A 48 11.53 -8.36 9.23
C TYR A 48 10.36 -8.20 8.26
N GLN A 49 9.28 -8.90 8.50
CA GLN A 49 8.04 -8.70 7.77
C GLN A 49 7.15 -7.74 8.55
N PRO A 50 6.83 -6.56 8.01
CA PRO A 50 5.95 -5.62 8.67
C PRO A 50 4.55 -6.24 8.84
N THR A 51 3.92 -5.94 9.96
CA THR A 51 2.52 -6.30 10.20
C THR A 51 1.57 -5.39 9.43
N GLU A 52 2.07 -4.30 8.88
CA GLU A 52 1.32 -3.28 8.16
C GLU A 52 2.07 -2.84 6.91
N HIS A 53 1.37 -2.77 5.78
CA HIS A 53 1.88 -2.25 4.51
C HIS A 53 1.07 -1.02 4.10
N ILE A 54 1.75 0.09 3.84
CA ILE A 54 1.13 1.37 3.45
C ILE A 54 1.40 1.62 1.97
N TYR A 55 0.33 1.89 1.23
CA TYR A 55 0.37 2.14 -0.20
C TYR A 55 -0.16 3.52 -0.54
N PHE A 56 0.54 4.17 -1.46
CA PHE A 56 0.17 5.45 -2.03
C PHE A 56 -0.48 5.18 -3.40
N PRO A 57 -1.81 5.32 -3.54
CA PRO A 57 -2.53 4.95 -4.76
C PRO A 57 -2.00 5.61 -6.03
N GLN A 58 -1.46 6.83 -5.93
CA GLN A 58 -0.87 7.57 -7.06
C GLN A 58 0.42 6.93 -7.62
N LEU A 59 1.07 6.03 -6.87
CA LEU A 59 2.27 5.30 -7.29
C LEU A 59 1.96 3.87 -7.74
N MET A 60 0.69 3.46 -7.68
CA MET A 60 0.28 2.09 -7.96
C MET A 60 -0.20 1.93 -9.40
N GLN A 61 -0.18 0.69 -9.88
CA GLN A 61 -0.76 0.36 -11.17
C GLN A 61 -2.29 0.36 -11.07
N LEU A 62 -2.93 1.18 -11.91
CA LEU A 62 -4.38 1.34 -11.97
C LEU A 62 -4.94 0.77 -13.26
N SER A 63 -6.15 0.19 -13.17
CA SER A 63 -6.98 -0.18 -14.33
C SER A 63 -8.35 0.47 -14.16
N LEU A 64 -8.76 1.22 -15.19
CA LEU A 64 -9.96 2.06 -15.15
C LEU A 64 -11.08 1.47 -16.03
N GLY A 65 -12.33 1.63 -15.59
CA GLY A 65 -13.51 1.22 -16.35
C GLY A 65 -14.72 2.08 -16.04
N GLY A 66 -15.75 2.04 -16.90
CA GLY A 66 -17.03 2.74 -16.69
C GLY A 66 -16.97 4.26 -16.82
N GLY A 67 -15.96 4.81 -17.54
CA GLY A 67 -15.87 6.26 -17.76
C GLY A 67 -15.38 7.06 -16.57
N VAL A 68 -14.76 6.41 -15.57
CA VAL A 68 -14.09 7.11 -14.48
C VAL A 68 -12.80 7.74 -14.98
N GLN A 69 -12.54 8.97 -14.52
CA GLN A 69 -11.27 9.67 -14.72
C GLN A 69 -10.50 9.69 -13.39
N VAL A 70 -9.18 9.57 -13.45
CA VAL A 70 -8.32 9.61 -12.27
C VAL A 70 -7.28 10.70 -12.44
N THR A 71 -7.12 11.54 -11.41
CA THR A 71 -6.08 12.57 -11.31
C THR A 71 -5.32 12.39 -10.01
N ASN A 72 -4.03 12.74 -10.03
CA ASN A 72 -3.20 12.72 -8.82
C ASN A 72 -3.41 14.01 -8.03
N GLU A 73 -3.69 13.85 -6.75
CA GLU A 73 -3.88 14.90 -5.77
C GLU A 73 -3.12 14.53 -4.48
N ARG A 74 -3.74 14.66 -3.31
CA ARG A 74 -3.21 14.13 -2.02
C ARG A 74 -3.21 12.59 -1.94
N GLY A 75 -3.52 11.95 -3.00
CA GLY A 75 -3.67 10.54 -3.31
C GLY A 75 -4.14 10.47 -4.76
N ILE A 76 -5.24 9.75 -5.02
CA ILE A 76 -5.92 9.79 -6.32
C ILE A 76 -7.35 10.31 -6.16
N ARG A 77 -7.75 11.18 -7.08
CA ARG A 77 -9.15 11.62 -7.22
C ARG A 77 -9.80 10.87 -8.38
N MET A 78 -10.88 10.19 -8.10
CA MET A 78 -11.72 9.48 -9.06
C MET A 78 -12.93 10.34 -9.34
N THR A 79 -13.14 10.73 -10.59
CA THR A 79 -14.30 11.54 -11.01
C THR A 79 -15.17 10.74 -11.97
N THR A 80 -16.48 10.73 -11.75
CA THR A 80 -17.44 10.03 -12.62
C THR A 80 -18.80 10.70 -12.63
N GLN A 81 -19.42 10.79 -13.80
CA GLN A 81 -20.79 11.30 -13.94
C GLN A 81 -21.86 10.22 -13.69
N HIS A 82 -21.60 8.99 -14.09
CA HIS A 82 -22.61 7.92 -14.06
C HIS A 82 -22.21 6.76 -13.16
N GLY A 83 -20.94 6.56 -12.96
CA GLY A 83 -20.32 5.46 -12.24
C GLY A 83 -19.10 4.96 -12.96
N GLY A 84 -18.23 4.25 -12.22
CA GLY A 84 -17.02 3.70 -12.78
C GLY A 84 -16.30 2.80 -11.80
N VAL A 85 -15.23 2.21 -12.28
CA VAL A 85 -14.46 1.22 -11.54
C VAL A 85 -12.98 1.56 -11.64
N VAL A 86 -12.31 1.55 -10.50
CA VAL A 86 -10.85 1.66 -10.43
C VAL A 86 -10.31 0.43 -9.71
N ARG A 87 -9.55 -0.40 -10.43
CA ARG A 87 -8.82 -1.51 -9.85
C ARG A 87 -7.40 -1.07 -9.55
N ILE A 88 -6.96 -1.33 -8.34
CA ILE A 88 -5.61 -1.01 -7.83
C ILE A 88 -4.88 -2.33 -7.58
N MET A 89 -3.73 -2.51 -8.24
CA MET A 89 -2.90 -3.70 -8.07
C MET A 89 -2.08 -3.58 -6.79
N LEU A 90 -2.09 -4.63 -5.98
CA LEU A 90 -1.34 -4.74 -4.73
C LEU A 90 -0.11 -5.64 -4.97
N ASN A 91 0.80 -5.14 -5.80
CA ASN A 91 2.03 -5.86 -6.08
C ASN A 91 2.95 -5.82 -4.85
N ASP A 92 3.84 -6.79 -4.75
CA ASP A 92 4.88 -6.87 -3.72
C ASP A 92 4.35 -7.02 -2.27
N VAL A 93 3.09 -7.43 -2.11
CA VAL A 93 2.52 -7.77 -0.82
C VAL A 93 2.63 -9.28 -0.61
N PRO A 94 3.19 -9.75 0.50
CA PRO A 94 3.20 -11.17 0.82
C PRO A 94 1.78 -11.75 0.84
N GLU A 95 1.66 -13.00 0.40
CA GLU A 95 0.39 -13.72 0.51
C GLU A 95 -0.09 -13.81 1.96
N GLY A 96 -1.40 -13.77 2.14
CA GLY A 96 -1.99 -13.85 3.47
C GLY A 96 -3.31 -13.10 3.59
N LYS A 97 -3.83 -13.09 4.82
CA LYS A 97 -5.07 -12.39 5.18
C LYS A 97 -4.78 -11.01 5.73
N TYR A 98 -5.48 -10.01 5.24
CA TYR A 98 -5.29 -8.62 5.62
C TYR A 98 -6.62 -7.89 5.85
N LYS A 99 -6.65 -7.02 6.85
CA LYS A 99 -7.66 -5.96 6.93
C LYS A 99 -7.27 -4.87 5.96
N VAL A 100 -8.22 -4.38 5.20
CA VAL A 100 -8.05 -3.22 4.31
C VAL A 100 -8.56 -1.99 5.04
N LEU A 101 -7.64 -1.08 5.32
CA LEU A 101 -7.94 0.23 5.88
C LEU A 101 -7.63 1.28 4.81
N ILE A 102 -8.43 2.32 4.73
CA ILE A 102 -8.20 3.41 3.78
C ILE A 102 -8.27 4.77 4.45
N ASN A 103 -7.50 5.72 3.90
CA ASN A 103 -7.68 7.13 4.18
C ASN A 103 -8.37 7.78 2.98
N TYR A 104 -9.41 8.56 3.22
CA TYR A 104 -10.14 9.25 2.17
C TYR A 104 -10.69 10.60 2.66
N PHE A 105 -11.23 11.40 1.75
CA PHE A 105 -11.78 12.70 2.08
C PHE A 105 -13.29 12.72 1.80
N GLU A 106 -14.07 13.16 2.80
CA GLU A 106 -15.45 13.56 2.63
C GLU A 106 -15.49 15.03 2.21
N LYS A 107 -16.37 15.41 1.27
CA LYS A 107 -16.45 16.78 0.73
C LYS A 107 -17.82 17.06 0.09
N PRO A 108 -18.16 18.37 -0.23
CA PRO A 108 -19.49 18.71 -0.75
C PRO A 108 -19.87 18.02 -2.05
N ASN A 109 -18.90 17.78 -2.93
CA ASN A 109 -19.09 17.04 -4.19
C ASN A 109 -18.65 15.58 -4.09
N GLY A 110 -18.67 15.01 -2.87
CA GLY A 110 -18.30 13.63 -2.61
C GLY A 110 -19.24 12.62 -3.26
N ALA A 111 -18.66 11.64 -3.95
CA ALA A 111 -19.35 10.49 -4.54
C ALA A 111 -19.58 9.39 -3.50
N ASP A 112 -20.37 8.38 -3.85
CA ASP A 112 -20.38 7.11 -3.11
C ASP A 112 -19.32 6.18 -3.66
N PHE A 113 -18.71 5.38 -2.78
CA PHE A 113 -17.83 4.29 -3.20
C PHE A 113 -18.16 2.98 -2.51
N GLN A 114 -17.70 1.89 -3.10
CA GLN A 114 -17.81 0.53 -2.59
C GLN A 114 -16.53 -0.23 -2.93
N VAL A 115 -16.07 -1.10 -2.03
CA VAL A 115 -14.83 -1.85 -2.21
C VAL A 115 -15.10 -3.32 -2.47
N TRP A 116 -14.35 -3.90 -3.41
CA TRP A 116 -14.44 -5.29 -3.83
C TRP A 116 -13.06 -5.92 -3.95
N GLN A 117 -13.00 -7.24 -3.74
CA GLN A 117 -11.89 -8.09 -4.18
C GLN A 117 -12.43 -9.09 -5.18
N ARG A 118 -12.11 -8.95 -6.46
CA ARG A 118 -12.71 -9.72 -7.56
C ARG A 118 -14.25 -9.67 -7.52
N GLN A 119 -14.88 -10.82 -7.22
CA GLN A 119 -16.34 -10.97 -7.12
C GLN A 119 -16.86 -10.84 -5.69
N LYS A 120 -15.97 -10.71 -4.70
CA LYS A 120 -16.35 -10.54 -3.29
C LYS A 120 -16.51 -9.07 -2.96
N GLN A 121 -17.69 -8.68 -2.57
CA GLN A 121 -17.97 -7.38 -1.98
C GLN A 121 -17.35 -7.32 -0.58
N LEU A 122 -16.57 -6.28 -0.31
CA LEU A 122 -15.91 -6.05 0.98
C LEU A 122 -16.68 -5.05 1.83
N SER A 123 -17.23 -3.99 1.20
CA SER A 123 -18.01 -2.98 1.91
C SER A 123 -19.38 -2.78 1.26
N GLY A 124 -20.34 -2.22 2.00
CA GLY A 124 -21.51 -1.55 1.42
C GLY A 124 -21.10 -0.27 0.69
N TRP A 125 -22.09 0.43 0.13
CA TRP A 125 -21.87 1.78 -0.37
C TRP A 125 -21.60 2.75 0.77
N ILE A 126 -20.51 3.49 0.67
CA ILE A 126 -20.06 4.50 1.64
C ILE A 126 -20.15 5.85 0.95
N SER A 127 -20.90 6.79 1.54
CA SER A 127 -21.00 8.14 1.04
C SER A 127 -19.86 8.99 1.52
N THR A 128 -19.24 9.74 0.61
CA THR A 128 -18.22 10.75 0.95
C THR A 128 -18.76 12.18 0.86
N LYS A 129 -20.08 12.34 0.67
CA LYS A 129 -20.72 13.65 0.59
C LYS A 129 -20.92 14.26 1.98
N LYS A 130 -20.37 15.45 2.20
CA LYS A 130 -20.45 16.24 3.44
C LYS A 130 -20.45 17.73 3.13
N ASP A 131 -21.02 18.54 4.00
CA ASP A 131 -21.07 20.00 3.84
C ASP A 131 -19.69 20.66 3.86
N LYS A 132 -18.74 20.04 4.54
CA LYS A 132 -17.34 20.50 4.64
C LYS A 132 -16.38 19.35 4.38
N GLU A 133 -15.18 19.71 3.92
CA GLU A 133 -14.13 18.72 3.74
C GLU A 133 -13.64 18.17 5.11
N VAL A 134 -13.59 16.85 5.21
CA VAL A 134 -13.13 16.11 6.40
C VAL A 134 -12.26 14.93 5.95
N SER A 135 -11.08 14.78 6.53
CA SER A 135 -10.26 13.58 6.38
C SER A 135 -10.83 12.44 7.20
N LYS A 136 -10.86 11.26 6.62
CA LYS A 136 -11.16 9.99 7.28
C LYS A 136 -9.94 9.11 7.22
N ASP A 137 -9.45 8.74 8.37
CA ASP A 137 -8.21 7.99 8.48
C ASP A 137 -8.47 6.59 9.00
N ARG A 138 -7.77 5.61 8.40
CA ARG A 138 -7.78 4.20 8.79
C ARG A 138 -9.18 3.57 8.87
N VAL A 139 -10.05 3.92 7.93
CA VAL A 139 -11.40 3.35 7.87
C VAL A 139 -11.33 1.91 7.36
N HIS A 140 -11.76 0.96 8.15
CA HIS A 140 -11.83 -0.44 7.76
C HIS A 140 -12.94 -0.66 6.73
N VAL A 141 -12.58 -1.17 5.57
CA VAL A 141 -13.52 -1.41 4.44
C VAL A 141 -13.70 -2.90 4.12
N GLY A 142 -13.04 -3.78 4.84
CA GLY A 142 -13.21 -5.22 4.77
C GLY A 142 -11.90 -6.00 4.81
N ASP A 143 -12.03 -7.33 4.75
CA ASP A 143 -10.90 -8.25 4.84
C ASP A 143 -10.67 -8.95 3.51
N ILE A 144 -9.41 -9.03 3.10
CA ILE A 144 -8.98 -9.68 1.87
C ILE A 144 -8.05 -10.86 2.16
N ASN A 145 -8.03 -11.78 1.21
CA ASN A 145 -7.01 -12.82 1.16
C ASN A 145 -6.18 -12.59 -0.11
N LEU A 146 -4.92 -12.23 0.06
CA LEU A 146 -3.99 -12.00 -1.04
C LEU A 146 -3.32 -13.31 -1.44
N THR A 147 -3.33 -13.57 -2.73
CA THR A 147 -2.61 -14.64 -3.42
C THR A 147 -2.13 -14.08 -4.75
N GLU A 148 -1.26 -14.77 -5.47
CA GLU A 148 -0.86 -14.37 -6.82
C GLU A 148 -2.05 -14.02 -7.73
N GLN A 149 -3.18 -14.71 -7.54
CA GLN A 149 -4.37 -14.52 -8.35
C GLN A 149 -5.32 -13.43 -7.83
N THR A 150 -5.21 -13.01 -6.55
CA THR A 150 -6.14 -12.09 -5.88
C THR A 150 -5.46 -10.84 -5.35
N ASN A 151 -4.42 -10.37 -6.02
CA ASN A 151 -3.56 -9.26 -5.63
C ASN A 151 -4.09 -7.87 -6.02
N SER A 152 -5.39 -7.64 -5.93
CA SER A 152 -5.96 -6.33 -6.24
C SER A 152 -7.18 -6.03 -5.40
N VAL A 153 -7.43 -4.73 -5.19
CA VAL A 153 -8.70 -4.19 -4.70
C VAL A 153 -9.36 -3.35 -5.78
N THR A 154 -10.69 -3.33 -5.79
CA THR A 154 -11.46 -2.61 -6.79
C THR A 154 -12.42 -1.66 -6.10
N PHE A 155 -12.35 -0.39 -6.45
CA PHE A 155 -13.28 0.63 -6.02
C PHE A 155 -14.34 0.84 -7.10
N HIS A 156 -15.59 0.60 -6.74
CA HIS A 156 -16.74 1.04 -7.52
C HIS A 156 -17.11 2.42 -7.03
N VAL A 157 -17.26 3.37 -7.92
CA VAL A 157 -17.62 4.76 -7.61
C VAL A 157 -18.88 5.11 -8.37
N ARG A 158 -19.83 5.79 -7.73
CA ARG A 158 -21.02 6.29 -8.38
C ARG A 158 -21.35 7.72 -7.95
N ASN A 159 -22.03 8.45 -8.82
CA ASN A 159 -22.54 9.77 -8.49
C ASN A 159 -23.56 9.69 -7.34
N ASN A 160 -23.50 10.65 -6.43
CA ASN A 160 -24.44 10.80 -5.33
C ASN A 160 -25.07 12.20 -5.36
N ASN A 161 -26.21 12.35 -6.04
CA ASN A 161 -26.97 13.61 -6.10
C ASN A 161 -26.08 14.82 -6.43
N GLY A 162 -25.31 14.72 -7.53
CA GLY A 162 -24.37 15.75 -7.98
C GLY A 162 -22.98 15.67 -7.33
N GLY A 163 -22.75 14.75 -6.39
CA GLY A 163 -21.42 14.39 -5.91
C GLY A 163 -20.77 13.38 -6.85
N ASP A 164 -19.72 13.78 -7.53
CA ASP A 164 -19.09 13.05 -8.61
C ASP A 164 -17.62 12.65 -8.33
N GLN A 165 -17.09 13.01 -7.16
CA GLN A 165 -15.69 12.84 -6.81
C GLN A 165 -15.47 11.96 -5.58
N PHE A 166 -14.61 10.98 -5.71
CA PHE A 166 -14.05 10.22 -4.59
C PHE A 166 -12.54 10.42 -4.55
N GLU A 167 -12.01 10.83 -3.40
CA GLU A 167 -10.57 11.07 -3.20
C GLU A 167 -10.02 10.08 -2.18
N LEU A 168 -9.16 9.16 -2.66
CA LEU A 168 -8.50 8.12 -1.89
C LEU A 168 -7.06 8.55 -1.59
N GLY A 169 -6.73 8.70 -0.31
CA GLY A 169 -5.41 9.12 0.16
C GLY A 169 -4.42 7.95 0.26
N LEU A 170 -4.76 6.97 1.08
CA LEU A 170 -3.89 5.81 1.35
C LEU A 170 -4.69 4.51 1.34
N ILE A 171 -4.00 3.41 1.04
CA ILE A 171 -4.45 2.05 1.31
C ILE A 171 -3.47 1.44 2.32
N ILE A 172 -3.99 0.89 3.40
CA ILE A 172 -3.22 0.26 4.45
C ILE A 172 -3.69 -1.18 4.58
N LEU A 173 -2.76 -2.11 4.52
CA LEU A 173 -3.03 -3.53 4.70
C LEU A 173 -2.44 -3.97 6.04
N GLU A 174 -3.28 -4.25 7.00
CA GLU A 174 -2.89 -4.76 8.31
C GLU A 174 -2.98 -6.29 8.30
N ARG A 175 -1.84 -6.97 8.46
CA ARG A 175 -1.80 -8.44 8.44
C ARG A 175 -2.58 -9.02 9.62
N MET A 176 -3.48 -9.91 9.33
CA MET A 176 -4.23 -10.63 10.35
C MET A 176 -3.36 -11.74 10.94
N LYS A 177 -3.32 -11.85 12.27
CA LYS A 177 -2.68 -12.99 12.94
C LYS A 177 -3.53 -14.24 12.66
N GLU A 178 -2.86 -15.31 12.30
CA GLU A 178 -3.47 -16.63 12.19
C GLU A 178 -3.86 -17.16 13.57
#